data_8f0b5ce3d72b740d9b5d7b3b13fdec90
#
_entry.id   8f0b5ce3d72b740d9b5d7b3b13fdec90
#
_cell.length_a   1.000
_cell.length_b   1.000
_cell.length_c   1.000
_cell.angle_alpha   90.00
_cell.angle_beta   90.00
_cell.angle_gamma   90.00
#
_symmetry.space_group_name_H-M   'P 1'
#
loop_
_entity.id
_entity.type
_entity.pdbx_description
1 polymer ?
#
loop_
_entity_poly.entity_id
_entity_poly.type
_entity_poly.pdbx_seq_one_letter_code
_entity_poly.pdbx_strand_id
1 'polypeptide(L)'
;ADPTKKKEGPKSMEEVDPELIKTFNKLGIPLEEQMALSGMAVDAVMDSVSVKTTFKETLMEKGIIFCSFSEAVREHPDLVKKYMGSVVGYRDNFFAALNSAVFSDGSFVYIPKGVRCPMELSTYFRINARNTGQFERTLIVADDDSYVSYLEGCTAPMRDENQLHAAIVEIIVHDRAEVKYSTVQNWYPGDAEGKGGVYNFVTKRGNCKGVDSKLSWTQVETGSAITWKYPSCILT
;
A
#
# COMPACT_ATOMS: atom_id res chain seq x y z
N ALA A 1 -25.22 8.05 -9.11
CA ALA A 1 -24.06 8.76 -9.63
C ALA A 1 -23.37 7.83 -10.62
N ASP A 2 -23.03 8.33 -11.79
CA ASP A 2 -22.36 7.59 -12.86
C ASP A 2 -20.93 7.22 -12.41
N PRO A 3 -20.59 5.94 -12.25
CA PRO A 3 -19.26 5.55 -11.75
C PRO A 3 -18.13 5.80 -12.77
N THR A 4 -18.45 6.22 -13.98
CA THR A 4 -17.48 6.52 -15.04
C THR A 4 -16.99 7.98 -15.03
N LYS A 5 -17.63 8.87 -14.29
CA LYS A 5 -17.14 10.24 -14.10
C LYS A 5 -16.14 10.25 -12.95
N LYS A 6 -14.83 10.30 -13.27
CA LYS A 6 -13.82 10.73 -12.30
C LYS A 6 -14.29 12.06 -11.73
N LYS A 7 -14.53 12.14 -10.42
CA LYS A 7 -14.58 13.44 -9.74
C LYS A 7 -13.21 14.08 -9.98
N GLU A 8 -13.19 15.28 -10.58
CA GLU A 8 -11.96 16.05 -10.61
C GLU A 8 -11.50 16.24 -9.17
N GLY A 9 -10.24 15.87 -8.89
CA GLY A 9 -9.64 16.13 -7.59
C GLY A 9 -9.56 17.65 -7.32
N PRO A 10 -9.26 18.05 -6.09
CA PRO A 10 -9.15 19.46 -5.74
C PRO A 10 -8.10 20.14 -6.62
N LYS A 11 -8.43 21.36 -7.13
CA LYS A 11 -7.56 22.12 -8.04
C LYS A 11 -6.53 22.96 -7.29
N SER A 12 -6.72 23.16 -5.98
CA SER A 12 -5.80 23.87 -5.10
C SER A 12 -5.81 23.26 -3.70
N MET A 13 -4.77 23.56 -2.90
CA MET A 13 -4.71 23.15 -1.50
C MET A 13 -5.83 23.77 -0.63
N GLU A 14 -6.42 24.87 -1.07
CA GLU A 14 -7.54 25.54 -0.37
C GLU A 14 -8.84 24.71 -0.44
N GLU A 15 -8.97 23.84 -1.45
CA GLU A 15 -10.12 22.95 -1.63
C GLU A 15 -9.94 21.62 -0.90
N VAL A 16 -8.76 21.38 -0.31
CA VAL A 16 -8.45 20.14 0.43
C VAL A 16 -8.94 20.28 1.88
N ASP A 17 -9.49 19.20 2.43
CA ASP A 17 -9.91 19.15 3.83
C ASP A 17 -8.78 19.64 4.77
N PRO A 18 -9.00 20.69 5.58
CA PRO A 18 -8.00 21.21 6.50
C PRO A 18 -7.43 20.19 7.49
N GLU A 19 -8.21 19.19 7.90
CA GLU A 19 -7.72 18.11 8.77
C GLU A 19 -6.76 17.19 8.03
N LEU A 20 -7.00 16.96 6.73
CA LEU A 20 -6.09 16.17 5.89
C LEU A 20 -4.76 16.90 5.71
N ILE A 21 -4.80 18.21 5.42
CA ILE A 21 -3.60 19.06 5.32
C ILE A 21 -2.81 19.04 6.62
N LYS A 22 -3.50 19.19 7.77
CA LYS A 22 -2.87 19.14 9.08
C LYS A 22 -2.19 17.78 9.34
N THR A 23 -2.81 16.71 8.89
CA THR A 23 -2.25 15.36 8.97
C THR A 23 -1.00 15.24 8.07
N PHE A 24 -1.08 15.67 6.82
CA PHE A 24 0.07 15.65 5.90
C PHE A 24 1.25 16.47 6.43
N ASN A 25 0.98 17.67 6.98
CA ASN A 25 2.01 18.51 7.58
C ASN A 25 2.65 17.85 8.82
N LYS A 26 1.83 17.22 9.68
CA LYS A 26 2.33 16.48 10.84
C LYS A 26 3.19 15.28 10.42
N LEU A 27 2.85 14.64 9.32
CA LEU A 27 3.59 13.52 8.73
C LEU A 27 4.82 13.97 7.95
N GLY A 28 4.99 15.29 7.74
CA GLY A 28 6.09 15.84 6.96
C GLY A 28 6.05 15.44 5.49
N ILE A 29 4.84 15.21 4.93
CA ILE A 29 4.66 14.91 3.52
C ILE A 29 4.92 16.19 2.71
N PRO A 30 5.78 16.16 1.67
CA PRO A 30 6.04 17.32 0.83
C PRO A 30 4.77 17.87 0.18
N LEU A 31 4.68 19.20 0.00
CA LEU A 31 3.48 19.86 -0.51
C LEU A 31 3.02 19.32 -1.86
N GLU A 32 3.96 19.00 -2.75
CA GLU A 32 3.67 18.44 -4.07
C GLU A 32 3.00 17.06 -3.97
N GLU A 33 3.45 16.23 -3.02
CA GLU A 33 2.85 14.92 -2.75
C GLU A 33 1.48 15.05 -2.07
N GLN A 34 1.30 16.04 -1.19
CA GLN A 34 0.01 16.32 -0.56
C GLN A 34 -1.09 16.60 -1.59
N MET A 35 -0.77 17.36 -2.63
CA MET A 35 -1.69 17.64 -3.73
C MET A 35 -2.06 16.38 -4.51
N ALA A 36 -1.07 15.54 -4.83
CA ALA A 36 -1.30 14.28 -5.53
C ALA A 36 -2.18 13.32 -4.75
N LEU A 37 -2.05 13.30 -3.41
CA LEU A 37 -2.80 12.41 -2.53
C LEU A 37 -4.20 12.92 -2.17
N SER A 38 -4.48 14.21 -2.33
CA SER A 38 -5.71 14.84 -1.83
C SER A 38 -7.00 14.37 -2.51
N GLY A 39 -6.92 13.81 -3.72
CA GLY A 39 -8.06 13.26 -4.46
C GLY A 39 -8.28 11.75 -4.29
N MET A 40 -7.51 11.10 -3.44
CA MET A 40 -7.52 9.65 -3.23
C MET A 40 -7.90 9.29 -1.79
N ALA A 41 -8.42 8.07 -1.59
CA ALA A 41 -8.50 7.53 -0.24
C ALA A 41 -7.10 7.08 0.20
N VAL A 42 -6.58 7.67 1.25
CA VAL A 42 -5.20 7.49 1.70
C VAL A 42 -5.17 6.86 3.09
N ASP A 43 -4.36 5.83 3.25
CA ASP A 43 -3.91 5.30 4.53
C ASP A 43 -2.43 5.70 4.74
N ALA A 44 -2.14 6.44 5.80
CA ALA A 44 -0.79 6.90 6.09
C ALA A 44 -0.14 6.04 7.18
N VAL A 45 0.97 5.41 6.83
CA VAL A 45 1.72 4.51 7.71
C VAL A 45 3.11 5.09 7.96
N MET A 46 3.44 5.31 9.23
CA MET A 46 4.76 5.80 9.66
C MET A 46 5.42 4.78 10.57
N ASP A 47 6.69 4.45 10.25
CA ASP A 47 7.50 3.51 11.04
C ASP A 47 6.71 2.21 11.36
N SER A 48 6.00 1.69 10.35
CA SER A 48 5.14 0.49 10.44
C SER A 48 3.93 0.60 11.38
N VAL A 49 3.41 1.81 11.59
CA VAL A 49 2.17 2.03 12.34
C VAL A 49 1.23 2.92 11.54
N SER A 50 0.00 2.46 11.29
CA SER A 50 -1.02 3.28 10.63
C SER A 50 -1.44 4.46 11.51
N VAL A 51 -1.50 5.64 10.91
CA VAL A 51 -1.83 6.89 11.61
C VAL A 51 -3.25 7.33 11.32
N LYS A 52 -3.68 7.24 10.07
CA LYS A 52 -5.03 7.67 9.66
C LYS A 52 -5.41 7.07 8.29
N THR A 53 -6.64 6.58 8.17
CA THR A 53 -7.28 6.21 6.92
C THR A 53 -8.37 7.23 6.59
N THR A 54 -8.36 7.78 5.37
CA THR A 54 -9.34 8.78 4.90
C THR A 54 -10.46 8.11 4.09
N PHE A 55 -11.61 8.77 3.98
CA PHE A 55 -12.80 8.31 3.23
C PHE A 55 -13.34 6.93 3.63
N LYS A 56 -13.00 6.46 4.82
CA LYS A 56 -13.40 5.14 5.32
C LYS A 56 -14.90 4.93 5.28
N GLU A 57 -15.69 5.89 5.76
CA GLU A 57 -17.16 5.80 5.79
C GLU A 57 -17.76 5.69 4.39
N THR A 58 -17.30 6.52 3.45
CA THR A 58 -17.75 6.49 2.04
C THR A 58 -17.47 5.14 1.37
N LEU A 59 -16.35 4.51 1.69
CA LEU A 59 -16.01 3.18 1.18
C LEU A 59 -16.87 2.10 1.84
N MET A 60 -17.10 2.21 3.16
CA MET A 60 -17.92 1.27 3.91
C MET A 60 -19.37 1.24 3.45
N GLU A 61 -19.95 2.37 3.01
CA GLU A 61 -21.30 2.42 2.40
C GLU A 61 -21.44 1.48 1.18
N LYS A 62 -20.32 1.19 0.51
CA LYS A 62 -20.26 0.23 -0.61
C LYS A 62 -19.79 -1.17 -0.18
N GLY A 63 -19.60 -1.38 1.12
CA GLY A 63 -19.05 -2.61 1.67
C GLY A 63 -17.55 -2.79 1.42
N ILE A 64 -16.85 -1.75 0.91
CA ILE A 64 -15.40 -1.79 0.72
C ILE A 64 -14.72 -1.62 2.08
N ILE A 65 -13.79 -2.51 2.38
CA ILE A 65 -12.93 -2.38 3.54
C ILE A 65 -11.59 -1.82 3.08
N PHE A 66 -11.19 -0.69 3.66
CA PHE A 66 -9.87 -0.11 3.53
C PHE A 66 -9.43 0.43 4.87
N CYS A 67 -8.49 -0.25 5.50
CA CYS A 67 -8.07 0.05 6.86
C CYS A 67 -6.64 -0.45 7.12
N SER A 68 -6.10 -0.12 8.28
CA SER A 68 -4.83 -0.70 8.72
C SER A 68 -4.96 -2.21 8.97
N PHE A 69 -3.83 -2.90 8.88
CA PHE A 69 -3.81 -4.34 9.16
C PHE A 69 -4.19 -4.63 10.61
N SER A 70 -3.74 -3.80 11.55
CA SER A 70 -4.10 -3.89 12.97
C SER A 70 -5.61 -3.75 13.20
N GLU A 71 -6.27 -2.88 12.47
CA GLU A 71 -7.72 -2.75 12.50
C GLU A 71 -8.40 -3.98 11.90
N ALA A 72 -7.93 -4.45 10.73
CA ALA A 72 -8.49 -5.62 10.06
C ALA A 72 -8.46 -6.88 10.95
N VAL A 73 -7.40 -7.06 11.74
CA VAL A 73 -7.29 -8.18 12.69
C VAL A 73 -8.40 -8.13 13.74
N ARG A 74 -8.82 -6.96 14.18
CA ARG A 74 -9.87 -6.79 15.19
C ARG A 74 -11.28 -6.85 14.61
N GLU A 75 -11.50 -6.14 13.50
CA GLU A 75 -12.84 -5.91 12.95
C GLU A 75 -13.22 -6.97 11.89
N HIS A 76 -12.23 -7.57 11.23
CA HIS A 76 -12.44 -8.53 10.12
C HIS A 76 -11.56 -9.78 10.24
N PRO A 77 -11.49 -10.42 11.43
CA PRO A 77 -10.54 -11.51 11.70
C PRO A 77 -10.68 -12.72 10.78
N ASP A 78 -11.89 -13.00 10.31
CA ASP A 78 -12.14 -14.16 9.44
C ASP A 78 -11.56 -13.94 8.04
N LEU A 79 -11.64 -12.71 7.50
CA LEU A 79 -11.02 -12.36 6.22
C LEU A 79 -9.49 -12.42 6.34
N VAL A 80 -8.94 -11.86 7.42
CA VAL A 80 -7.49 -11.91 7.66
C VAL A 80 -7.00 -13.36 7.78
N LYS A 81 -7.65 -14.19 8.58
CA LYS A 81 -7.30 -15.61 8.73
C LYS A 81 -7.39 -16.39 7.42
N LYS A 82 -8.38 -16.05 6.57
CA LYS A 82 -8.59 -16.74 5.30
C LYS A 82 -7.50 -16.42 4.27
N TYR A 83 -7.05 -15.18 4.23
CA TYR A 83 -6.24 -14.68 3.11
C TYR A 83 -4.79 -14.36 3.44
N MET A 84 -4.46 -13.95 4.67
CA MET A 84 -3.09 -13.63 5.05
C MET A 84 -2.17 -14.84 4.94
N GLY A 85 -1.05 -14.67 4.23
CA GLY A 85 -0.07 -15.74 4.02
C GLY A 85 -0.51 -16.80 3.00
N SER A 86 -1.66 -16.61 2.34
CA SER A 86 -2.18 -17.55 1.34
C SER A 86 -1.45 -17.45 -0.01
N VAL A 87 -0.81 -16.31 -0.28
CA VAL A 87 -0.06 -16.05 -1.52
C VAL A 87 1.43 -15.91 -1.23
N VAL A 88 1.80 -15.18 -0.18
CA VAL A 88 3.19 -15.06 0.29
C VAL A 88 3.31 -15.73 1.67
N GLY A 89 3.69 -16.98 1.68
CA GLY A 89 3.99 -17.71 2.91
C GLY A 89 5.38 -17.33 3.47
N TYR A 90 5.60 -17.60 4.75
CA TYR A 90 6.90 -17.35 5.41
C TYR A 90 8.07 -18.17 4.83
N ARG A 91 7.78 -19.16 3.98
CA ARG A 91 8.79 -19.96 3.28
C ARG A 91 9.12 -19.46 1.87
N ASP A 92 8.50 -18.37 1.41
CA ASP A 92 8.75 -17.85 0.06
C ASP A 92 10.22 -17.46 -0.12
N ASN A 93 10.74 -16.66 0.82
CA ASN A 93 12.15 -16.29 0.88
C ASN A 93 12.53 -15.76 2.27
N PHE A 94 13.82 -15.46 2.48
CA PHE A 94 14.34 -14.98 3.75
C PHE A 94 13.64 -13.69 4.26
N PHE A 95 13.38 -12.72 3.38
CA PHE A 95 12.74 -11.45 3.77
C PHE A 95 11.25 -11.62 4.03
N ALA A 96 10.59 -12.58 3.37
CA ALA A 96 9.22 -12.96 3.68
C ALA A 96 9.13 -13.61 5.06
N ALA A 97 10.11 -14.46 5.43
CA ALA A 97 10.19 -15.02 6.76
C ALA A 97 10.40 -13.93 7.83
N LEU A 98 11.35 -13.00 7.58
CA LEU A 98 11.62 -11.89 8.48
C LEU A 98 10.40 -10.99 8.66
N ASN A 99 9.76 -10.55 7.55
CA ASN A 99 8.55 -9.75 7.63
C ASN A 99 7.45 -10.48 8.41
N SER A 100 7.21 -11.76 8.14
CA SER A 100 6.19 -12.55 8.85
C SER A 100 6.42 -12.65 10.35
N ALA A 101 7.67 -12.55 10.81
CA ALA A 101 8.02 -12.60 12.22
C ALA A 101 7.88 -11.22 12.94
N VAL A 102 8.05 -10.11 12.22
CA VAL A 102 8.23 -8.80 12.86
C VAL A 102 7.34 -7.69 12.32
N PHE A 103 6.51 -7.92 11.30
CA PHE A 103 5.61 -6.87 10.81
C PHE A 103 4.63 -6.46 11.92
N SER A 104 4.36 -5.18 12.01
CA SER A 104 3.48 -4.63 13.06
C SER A 104 2.18 -4.07 12.50
N ASP A 105 2.20 -3.58 11.27
CA ASP A 105 1.03 -3.01 10.61
C ASP A 105 1.18 -3.04 9.08
N GLY A 106 0.26 -2.42 8.37
CA GLY A 106 0.22 -2.34 6.94
C GLY A 106 -1.17 -2.00 6.45
N SER A 107 -1.50 -2.38 5.22
CA SER A 107 -2.76 -2.03 4.59
C SER A 107 -3.60 -3.27 4.28
N PHE A 108 -4.88 -3.20 4.61
CA PHE A 108 -5.86 -4.23 4.29
C PHE A 108 -6.98 -3.65 3.40
N VAL A 109 -7.20 -4.32 2.26
CA VAL A 109 -8.24 -3.94 1.30
C VAL A 109 -9.08 -5.15 0.94
N TYR A 110 -10.40 -5.02 1.05
CA TYR A 110 -11.35 -5.99 0.53
C TYR A 110 -12.41 -5.29 -0.33
N ILE A 111 -12.53 -5.72 -1.57
CA ILE A 111 -13.55 -5.22 -2.50
C ILE A 111 -14.60 -6.30 -2.69
N PRO A 112 -15.86 -6.06 -2.28
CA PRO A 112 -16.93 -7.04 -2.38
C PRO A 112 -17.28 -7.37 -3.84
N LYS A 113 -17.91 -8.52 -4.02
CA LYS A 113 -18.43 -8.98 -5.31
C LYS A 113 -19.27 -7.92 -6.02
N GLY A 114 -18.97 -7.70 -7.29
CA GLY A 114 -19.69 -6.77 -8.17
C GLY A 114 -19.42 -5.29 -7.90
N VAL A 115 -18.53 -4.96 -6.95
CA VAL A 115 -18.25 -3.57 -6.58
C VAL A 115 -17.05 -3.04 -7.34
N ARG A 116 -17.24 -1.90 -8.02
CA ARG A 116 -16.14 -1.12 -8.56
C ARG A 116 -15.78 0.00 -7.59
N CYS A 117 -14.55 0.00 -7.11
CA CYS A 117 -14.10 1.04 -6.18
C CYS A 117 -14.24 2.42 -6.85
N PRO A 118 -14.93 3.39 -6.20
CA PRO A 118 -15.27 4.66 -6.83
C PRO A 118 -14.09 5.64 -6.94
N MET A 119 -13.01 5.36 -6.24
CA MET A 119 -11.81 6.19 -6.20
C MET A 119 -10.56 5.32 -6.14
N GLU A 120 -9.42 5.90 -6.43
CA GLU A 120 -8.14 5.23 -6.20
C GLU A 120 -7.86 5.15 -4.71
N LEU A 121 -7.41 4.00 -4.25
CA LEU A 121 -6.92 3.80 -2.88
C LEU A 121 -5.42 4.04 -2.87
N SER A 122 -4.90 4.62 -1.81
CA SER A 122 -3.47 4.82 -1.66
C SER A 122 -3.01 4.56 -0.24
N THR A 123 -1.86 3.92 -0.10
CA THR A 123 -1.14 3.88 1.17
C THR A 123 0.20 4.60 1.00
N TYR A 124 0.49 5.47 1.93
CA TYR A 124 1.74 6.20 1.98
C TYR A 124 2.58 5.71 3.16
N PHE A 125 3.69 5.08 2.85
CA PHE A 125 4.64 4.56 3.83
C PHE A 125 5.84 5.50 3.98
N ARG A 126 6.19 5.83 5.23
CA ARG A 126 7.35 6.65 5.52
C ARG A 126 8.16 6.08 6.67
N ILE A 127 9.43 5.83 6.42
CA ILE A 127 10.41 5.54 7.48
C ILE A 127 10.86 6.87 8.06
N ASN A 128 10.63 7.12 9.33
CA ASN A 128 10.99 8.39 9.96
C ASN A 128 11.92 8.23 11.16
N ALA A 129 11.87 7.13 11.88
CA ALA A 129 12.74 6.89 13.03
C ALA A 129 14.17 6.48 12.61
N ARG A 130 15.15 6.81 13.45
CA ARG A 130 16.57 6.40 13.26
C ARG A 130 16.77 4.97 13.75
N ASN A 131 17.73 4.27 13.14
CA ASN A 131 18.11 2.90 13.52
C ASN A 131 16.93 1.93 13.56
N THR A 132 15.93 2.12 12.67
CA THR A 132 14.77 1.28 12.56
C THR A 132 14.64 0.71 11.16
N GLY A 133 14.04 -0.48 11.08
CA GLY A 133 13.52 -1.02 9.83
C GLY A 133 12.02 -0.75 9.72
N GLN A 134 11.52 -0.75 8.50
CA GLN A 134 10.08 -0.75 8.23
C GLN A 134 9.67 -2.11 7.68
N PHE A 135 8.71 -2.73 8.35
CA PHE A 135 8.21 -4.06 8.03
C PHE A 135 6.68 -3.96 7.94
N GLU A 136 6.17 -3.75 6.75
CA GLU A 136 4.74 -3.69 6.52
C GLU A 136 4.24 -4.83 5.65
N ARG A 137 2.94 -5.08 5.73
CA ARG A 137 2.24 -6.06 4.91
C ARG A 137 0.98 -5.47 4.31
N THR A 138 0.88 -5.54 2.99
CA THR A 138 -0.31 -5.15 2.25
C THR A 138 -1.05 -6.39 1.77
N LEU A 139 -2.34 -6.48 2.07
CA LEU A 139 -3.22 -7.55 1.60
C LEU A 139 -4.42 -6.95 0.87
N ILE A 140 -4.56 -7.28 -0.41
CA ILE A 140 -5.67 -6.84 -1.26
C ILE A 140 -6.45 -8.05 -1.74
N VAL A 141 -7.75 -8.05 -1.49
CA VAL A 141 -8.68 -9.09 -1.98
C VAL A 141 -9.74 -8.43 -2.84
N ALA A 142 -9.77 -8.77 -4.11
CA ALA A 142 -10.81 -8.38 -5.05
C ALA A 142 -11.71 -9.59 -5.33
N ASP A 143 -12.95 -9.53 -4.82
CA ASP A 143 -13.94 -10.59 -5.01
C ASP A 143 -14.52 -10.56 -6.44
N ASP A 144 -15.34 -11.52 -6.81
CA ASP A 144 -15.88 -11.67 -8.17
C ASP A 144 -16.42 -10.36 -8.75
N ASP A 145 -16.16 -10.09 -10.02
CA ASP A 145 -16.68 -8.96 -10.78
C ASP A 145 -16.32 -7.58 -10.17
N SER A 146 -15.27 -7.51 -9.33
CA SER A 146 -14.87 -6.28 -8.65
C SER A 146 -13.72 -5.56 -9.34
N TYR A 147 -13.49 -4.31 -8.95
CA TYR A 147 -12.39 -3.49 -9.48
C TYR A 147 -11.80 -2.58 -8.41
N VAL A 148 -10.47 -2.50 -8.40
CA VAL A 148 -9.74 -1.51 -7.59
C VAL A 148 -8.46 -1.05 -8.30
N SER A 149 -8.17 0.25 -8.18
CA SER A 149 -6.86 0.84 -8.43
C SER A 149 -6.23 1.23 -7.10
N TYR A 150 -5.00 0.79 -6.89
CA TYR A 150 -4.27 1.01 -5.65
C TYR A 150 -2.88 1.57 -5.93
N LEU A 151 -2.52 2.63 -5.23
CA LEU A 151 -1.22 3.28 -5.30
C LEU A 151 -0.47 3.16 -3.98
N GLU A 152 0.73 2.62 -4.02
CA GLU A 152 1.66 2.61 -2.89
C GLU A 152 2.72 3.69 -3.08
N GLY A 153 2.82 4.61 -2.13
CA GLY A 153 3.89 5.59 -2.05
C GLY A 153 4.83 5.28 -0.89
N CYS A 154 6.14 5.27 -1.13
CA CYS A 154 7.12 5.01 -0.08
C CYS A 154 8.26 6.02 -0.14
N THR A 155 8.61 6.58 1.01
CA THR A 155 9.76 7.51 1.14
C THR A 155 10.52 7.30 2.43
N ALA A 156 11.78 7.74 2.44
CA ALA A 156 12.60 7.85 3.64
C ALA A 156 13.45 9.12 3.59
N PRO A 157 13.74 9.75 4.74
CA PRO A 157 14.68 10.88 4.78
C PRO A 157 16.10 10.43 4.47
N MET A 158 16.91 11.35 3.95
CA MET A 158 18.34 11.15 3.75
C MET A 158 19.06 11.05 5.10
N ARG A 159 19.81 9.98 5.31
CA ARG A 159 20.54 9.71 6.56
C ARG A 159 21.88 9.02 6.29
N ASP A 160 22.84 9.24 7.17
CA ASP A 160 24.16 8.58 7.17
C ASP A 160 24.11 7.11 7.59
N GLU A 161 22.94 6.61 7.98
CA GLU A 161 22.71 5.26 8.44
C GLU A 161 21.95 4.48 7.38
N ASN A 162 22.26 3.21 7.20
CA ASN A 162 21.47 2.33 6.37
C ASN A 162 20.13 2.05 7.04
N GLN A 163 19.06 2.08 6.26
CA GLN A 163 17.71 1.76 6.71
C GLN A 163 17.19 0.54 5.94
N LEU A 164 16.53 -0.37 6.65
CA LEU A 164 15.94 -1.57 6.04
C LEU A 164 14.45 -1.35 5.82
N HIS A 165 14.01 -1.53 4.57
CA HIS A 165 12.62 -1.67 4.20
C HIS A 165 12.40 -3.10 3.71
N ALA A 166 11.59 -3.88 4.42
CA ALA A 166 11.26 -5.25 4.04
C ALA A 166 9.74 -5.45 4.10
N ALA A 167 9.09 -5.39 2.94
CA ALA A 167 7.63 -5.43 2.82
C ALA A 167 7.13 -6.69 2.13
N ILE A 168 5.87 -7.02 2.39
CA ILE A 168 5.12 -8.05 1.66
C ILE A 168 3.86 -7.43 1.07
N VAL A 169 3.59 -7.76 -0.19
CA VAL A 169 2.30 -7.48 -0.84
C VAL A 169 1.70 -8.77 -1.34
N GLU A 170 0.50 -9.06 -0.89
CA GLU A 170 -0.34 -10.18 -1.32
C GLU A 170 -1.60 -9.66 -2.00
N ILE A 171 -1.88 -10.15 -3.21
CA ILE A 171 -3.10 -9.79 -3.94
C ILE A 171 -3.83 -11.06 -4.36
N ILE A 172 -5.12 -11.13 -4.08
CA ILE A 172 -6.00 -12.20 -4.52
C ILE A 172 -7.05 -11.60 -5.46
N VAL A 173 -7.15 -12.15 -6.66
CA VAL A 173 -8.07 -11.68 -7.71
C VAL A 173 -8.98 -12.83 -8.09
N HIS A 174 -10.28 -12.70 -7.76
CA HIS A 174 -11.29 -13.69 -8.06
C HIS A 174 -11.87 -13.54 -9.48
N ASP A 175 -12.95 -14.24 -9.81
CA ASP A 175 -13.54 -14.29 -11.15
C ASP A 175 -13.86 -12.90 -11.69
N ARG A 176 -13.35 -12.57 -12.91
CA ARG A 176 -13.59 -11.32 -13.64
C ARG A 176 -13.26 -10.05 -12.85
N ALA A 177 -12.55 -10.20 -11.72
CA ALA A 177 -12.07 -9.06 -10.97
C ALA A 177 -10.82 -8.46 -11.62
N GLU A 178 -10.59 -7.17 -11.37
CA GLU A 178 -9.44 -6.44 -11.89
C GLU A 178 -8.79 -5.63 -10.78
N VAL A 179 -7.49 -5.84 -10.59
CA VAL A 179 -6.65 -5.06 -9.67
C VAL A 179 -5.54 -4.37 -10.45
N LYS A 180 -5.45 -3.05 -10.31
CA LYS A 180 -4.30 -2.26 -10.75
C LYS A 180 -3.51 -1.84 -9.53
N TYR A 181 -2.28 -2.31 -9.45
CA TYR A 181 -1.37 -1.98 -8.35
C TYR A 181 -0.19 -1.18 -8.88
N SER A 182 -0.10 0.05 -8.44
CA SER A 182 0.98 0.96 -8.79
C SER A 182 1.84 1.26 -7.56
N THR A 183 3.15 1.38 -7.77
CA THR A 183 4.09 1.77 -6.71
C THR A 183 4.94 2.92 -7.21
N VAL A 184 5.07 3.94 -6.38
CA VAL A 184 6.06 5.01 -6.56
C VAL A 184 6.91 5.05 -5.31
N GLN A 185 8.18 4.66 -5.45
CA GLN A 185 9.14 4.65 -4.34
C GLN A 185 10.29 5.59 -4.65
N ASN A 186 10.49 6.53 -3.73
CA ASN A 186 11.58 7.50 -3.80
C ASN A 186 12.44 7.37 -2.55
N TRP A 187 13.51 6.60 -2.70
CA TRP A 187 14.43 6.27 -1.62
C TRP A 187 15.72 7.10 -1.71
N TYR A 188 16.48 7.11 -0.65
CA TYR A 188 17.82 7.67 -0.61
C TYR A 188 18.86 6.58 -0.92
N PRO A 189 19.76 6.79 -1.90
CA PRO A 189 20.75 5.77 -2.29
C PRO A 189 21.98 5.69 -1.39
N GLY A 190 22.17 6.65 -0.51
CA GLY A 190 23.43 6.91 0.20
C GLY A 190 24.16 8.11 -0.39
N ASP A 191 25.24 8.52 0.27
CA ASP A 191 26.11 9.58 -0.21
C ASP A 191 27.11 9.11 -1.29
N ALA A 192 27.97 10.02 -1.75
CA ALA A 192 28.97 9.71 -2.78
C ALA A 192 30.01 8.67 -2.33
N GLU A 193 30.23 8.52 -1.03
CA GLU A 193 31.10 7.53 -0.40
C GLU A 193 30.39 6.20 -0.14
N GLY A 194 29.10 6.08 -0.48
CA GLY A 194 28.29 4.88 -0.26
C GLY A 194 27.82 4.70 1.19
N LYS A 195 27.81 5.77 1.99
CA LYS A 195 27.37 5.75 3.37
C LYS A 195 25.87 6.06 3.45
N GLY A 196 25.13 5.33 4.29
CA GLY A 196 23.69 5.47 4.44
C GLY A 196 22.92 4.78 3.31
N GLY A 197 21.70 5.23 3.08
CA GLY A 197 20.81 4.72 2.05
C GLY A 197 19.88 3.59 2.51
N VAL A 198 18.87 3.33 1.69
CA VAL A 198 17.82 2.36 2.00
C VAL A 198 18.09 1.02 1.32
N TYR A 199 18.01 -0.05 2.07
CA TYR A 199 17.94 -1.43 1.56
C TYR A 199 16.47 -1.80 1.41
N ASN A 200 16.03 -1.92 0.17
CA ASN A 200 14.63 -2.09 -0.20
C ASN A 200 14.37 -3.52 -0.69
N PHE A 201 13.84 -4.36 0.18
CA PHE A 201 13.52 -5.76 -0.10
C PHE A 201 12.01 -5.99 -0.05
N VAL A 202 11.37 -6.16 -1.20
CA VAL A 202 9.91 -6.30 -1.26
C VAL A 202 9.49 -7.56 -2.00
N THR A 203 8.73 -8.39 -1.33
CA THR A 203 8.11 -9.58 -1.92
C THR A 203 6.68 -9.28 -2.32
N LYS A 204 6.40 -9.26 -3.63
CA LYS A 204 5.05 -9.02 -4.17
C LYS A 204 4.57 -10.23 -4.95
N ARG A 205 3.42 -10.77 -4.57
CA ARG A 205 2.76 -11.89 -5.26
C ARG A 205 1.28 -11.59 -5.44
N GLY A 206 0.78 -11.82 -6.64
CA GLY A 206 -0.64 -11.81 -6.92
C GLY A 206 -1.10 -13.17 -7.38
N ASN A 207 -2.19 -13.68 -6.81
CA ASN A 207 -2.87 -14.87 -7.28
C ASN A 207 -4.09 -14.48 -8.10
N CYS A 208 -4.01 -14.65 -9.42
CA CYS A 208 -5.13 -14.58 -10.34
C CYS A 208 -5.86 -15.92 -10.29
N LYS A 209 -6.77 -16.02 -9.32
CA LYS A 209 -7.43 -17.27 -8.93
C LYS A 209 -8.71 -17.55 -9.70
N GLY A 210 -9.28 -16.54 -10.31
CA GLY A 210 -10.56 -16.63 -10.99
C GLY A 210 -10.44 -16.57 -12.52
N VAL A 211 -11.52 -17.03 -13.19
CA VAL A 211 -11.66 -16.92 -14.64
C VAL A 211 -11.67 -15.45 -15.05
N ASP A 212 -10.94 -15.11 -16.11
CA ASP A 212 -10.82 -13.73 -16.64
C ASP A 212 -10.34 -12.68 -15.61
N SER A 213 -9.69 -13.11 -14.52
CA SER A 213 -9.11 -12.21 -13.55
C SER A 213 -7.92 -11.45 -14.13
N LYS A 214 -7.76 -10.17 -13.70
CA LYS A 214 -6.74 -9.28 -14.23
C LYS A 214 -5.94 -8.62 -13.11
N LEU A 215 -4.62 -8.72 -13.19
CA LEU A 215 -3.70 -8.03 -12.28
C LEU A 215 -2.65 -7.28 -13.07
N SER A 216 -2.52 -5.99 -12.80
CA SER A 216 -1.46 -5.14 -13.37
C SER A 216 -0.52 -4.66 -12.29
N TRP A 217 0.79 -4.83 -12.52
CA TRP A 217 1.85 -4.24 -11.71
C TRP A 217 2.50 -3.09 -12.46
N THR A 218 2.48 -1.89 -11.88
CA THR A 218 3.26 -0.74 -12.36
C THR A 218 4.19 -0.29 -11.25
N GLN A 219 5.49 -0.21 -11.51
CA GLN A 219 6.47 0.16 -10.49
C GLN A 219 7.39 1.25 -11.01
N VAL A 220 7.51 2.32 -10.24
CA VAL A 220 8.52 3.37 -10.40
C VAL A 220 9.39 3.37 -9.15
N GLU A 221 10.65 3.04 -9.34
CA GLU A 221 11.64 2.93 -8.26
C GLU A 221 12.77 3.91 -8.53
N THR A 222 13.03 4.79 -7.58
CA THR A 222 14.16 5.72 -7.65
C THR A 222 14.95 5.69 -6.35
N GLY A 223 16.25 5.87 -6.44
CA GLY A 223 17.15 5.82 -5.29
C GLY A 223 17.30 4.39 -4.74
N SER A 224 17.50 4.29 -3.43
CA SER A 224 17.93 3.12 -2.67
C SER A 224 19.38 2.71 -2.89
N ALA A 225 20.04 2.25 -1.82
CA ALA A 225 21.38 1.66 -1.90
C ALA A 225 21.32 0.27 -2.55
N ILE A 226 20.31 -0.51 -2.21
CA ILE A 226 20.03 -1.82 -2.79
C ILE A 226 18.52 -1.97 -2.95
N THR A 227 18.07 -2.38 -4.13
CA THR A 227 16.69 -2.84 -4.34
C THR A 227 16.70 -4.30 -4.76
N TRP A 228 15.97 -5.12 -4.03
CA TRP A 228 15.61 -6.48 -4.42
C TRP A 228 14.09 -6.64 -4.40
N LYS A 229 13.48 -6.55 -5.57
CA LYS A 229 12.04 -6.53 -5.72
C LYS A 229 11.65 -7.25 -7.01
N TYR A 230 10.77 -8.22 -6.88
CA TYR A 230 10.27 -8.97 -8.03
C TYR A 230 8.80 -9.32 -7.85
N PRO A 231 7.90 -8.54 -8.47
CA PRO A 231 6.49 -8.89 -8.50
C PRO A 231 6.26 -10.12 -9.37
N SER A 232 5.32 -10.96 -8.99
CA SER A 232 4.89 -12.09 -9.81
C SER A 232 3.37 -12.29 -9.78
N CYS A 233 2.86 -12.94 -10.83
CA CYS A 233 1.50 -13.42 -10.90
C CYS A 233 1.49 -14.94 -10.89
N ILE A 234 0.63 -15.52 -10.06
CA ILE A 234 0.32 -16.93 -10.01
C ILE A 234 -1.05 -17.09 -10.68
N LEU A 235 -1.14 -17.95 -11.66
CA LEU A 235 -2.39 -18.28 -12.36
C LEU A 235 -2.85 -19.66 -11.89
N THR A 236 -4.05 -19.74 -11.30
CA THR A 236 -4.59 -21.00 -10.74
C THR A 236 -6.02 -21.23 -11.17
#